data_74a991a042b9bac61d65b1602e558e19
#
_entry.id   74a991a042b9bac61d65b1602e558e19
#
_cell.length_a   1.000
_cell.length_b   1.000
_cell.length_c   1.000
_cell.angle_alpha   90.00
_cell.angle_beta   90.00
_cell.angle_gamma   90.00
#
_symmetry.space_group_name_H-M   'P 1'
#
loop_
_entity.id
_entity.type
_entity.pdbx_description
1 polymer ?
#
loop_
_entity_poly.entity_id
_entity_poly.type
_entity_poly.pdbx_seq_one_letter_code
_entity_poly.pdbx_strand_id
1 'polypeptide(L)'
;MSPGIAASPELVIFDCDGVLVDSEPIVARVLTEWMRDLGVRITDEECAREFVGLAQEVAAQRIADRLDGEVPTGWFDGLTAAVDAALRAQVRPVPGVAQLLERLRVPFCVASNGRPAKVDLTLSASGLARYFDGRIFTASQVARGKPAPDLFLLAASRMGVQPERCVVVEDSEAGVAAGLAAGMQVLRYAPDGSRTGSTEVFHKMDDLPPLLGLVTGG
;
A
#
# COMPACT_ATOMS: atom_id res chain seq x y z
N MET A 1 26.78 4.11 -11.14
CA MET A 1 26.06 5.38 -11.28
C MET A 1 24.62 4.99 -11.58
N SER A 2 23.71 5.11 -10.61
CA SER A 2 22.27 4.89 -10.85
C SER A 2 21.77 5.95 -11.83
N PRO A 3 20.93 5.62 -12.80
CA PRO A 3 20.30 6.61 -13.65
C PRO A 3 19.32 7.40 -12.79
N GLY A 4 19.74 8.55 -12.30
CA GLY A 4 18.86 9.49 -11.63
C GLY A 4 17.68 9.86 -12.54
N ILE A 5 16.58 10.31 -11.94
CA ILE A 5 15.40 10.79 -12.63
C ILE A 5 15.81 11.83 -13.68
N ALA A 6 15.44 11.59 -14.94
CA ALA A 6 15.82 12.46 -16.07
C ALA A 6 15.23 13.89 -15.96
N ALA A 7 14.18 14.08 -15.17
CA ALA A 7 13.56 15.36 -14.78
C ALA A 7 12.84 15.19 -13.44
N SER A 8 12.76 16.22 -12.60
CA SER A 8 11.98 16.17 -11.36
C SER A 8 10.52 15.83 -11.66
N PRO A 9 9.89 14.90 -10.90
CA PRO A 9 8.51 14.53 -11.13
C PRO A 9 7.55 15.68 -10.87
N GLU A 10 6.43 15.69 -11.55
CA GLU A 10 5.33 16.63 -11.31
C GLU A 10 4.28 16.09 -10.35
N LEU A 11 4.29 14.78 -10.09
CA LEU A 11 3.39 14.11 -9.17
C LEU A 11 4.08 12.91 -8.54
N VAL A 12 3.91 12.75 -7.22
CA VAL A 12 4.25 11.51 -6.50
C VAL A 12 2.96 10.80 -6.11
N ILE A 13 2.81 9.54 -6.50
CA ILE A 13 1.66 8.71 -6.17
C ILE A 13 2.10 7.65 -5.18
N PHE A 14 1.62 7.73 -3.95
CA PHE A 14 1.94 6.78 -2.90
C PHE A 14 0.92 5.64 -2.85
N ASP A 15 1.38 4.40 -2.69
CA ASP A 15 0.53 3.37 -2.10
C ASP A 15 0.23 3.71 -0.63
N CYS A 16 -0.76 3.04 -0.05
CA CYS A 16 -1.17 3.28 1.34
C CYS A 16 -0.56 2.27 2.30
N ASP A 17 -0.94 1.00 2.16
CA ASP A 17 -0.52 -0.07 3.08
C ASP A 17 0.95 -0.45 2.82
N GLY A 18 1.77 -0.52 3.87
CA GLY A 18 3.21 -0.81 3.73
C GLY A 18 4.08 0.38 3.32
N VAL A 19 3.51 1.42 2.70
CA VAL A 19 4.23 2.64 2.26
C VAL A 19 3.95 3.83 3.18
N LEU A 20 2.69 4.20 3.35
CA LEU A 20 2.29 5.32 4.21
C LEU A 20 2.00 4.88 5.63
N VAL A 21 1.36 3.73 5.80
CA VAL A 21 0.94 3.18 7.08
C VAL A 21 1.45 1.76 7.26
N ASP A 22 1.92 1.44 8.47
CA ASP A 22 2.37 0.11 8.86
C ASP A 22 1.15 -0.70 9.35
N SER A 23 0.36 -1.17 8.40
CA SER A 23 -0.91 -1.88 8.65
C SER A 23 -0.77 -3.41 8.58
N GLU A 24 0.16 -3.94 7.80
CA GLU A 24 0.26 -5.37 7.49
C GLU A 24 0.49 -6.26 8.73
N PRO A 25 1.38 -5.91 9.70
CA PRO A 25 1.56 -6.72 10.90
C PRO A 25 0.29 -6.81 11.75
N ILE A 26 -0.50 -5.73 11.78
CA ILE A 26 -1.77 -5.69 12.52
C ILE A 26 -2.79 -6.62 11.86
N VAL A 27 -2.91 -6.54 10.53
CA VAL A 27 -3.82 -7.40 9.74
C VAL A 27 -3.41 -8.86 9.89
N ALA A 28 -2.12 -9.18 9.74
CA ALA A 28 -1.60 -10.55 9.86
C ALA A 28 -1.92 -11.14 11.23
N ARG A 29 -1.67 -10.41 12.31
CA ARG A 29 -1.95 -10.86 13.68
C ARG A 29 -3.44 -11.14 13.90
N VAL A 30 -4.32 -10.20 13.54
CA VAL A 30 -5.77 -10.40 13.73
C VAL A 30 -6.28 -11.57 12.88
N LEU A 31 -5.84 -11.67 11.62
CA LEU A 31 -6.23 -12.78 10.75
C LEU A 31 -5.72 -14.11 11.31
N THR A 32 -4.50 -14.16 11.83
CA THR A 32 -3.94 -15.36 12.45
C THR A 32 -4.77 -15.82 13.67
N GLU A 33 -5.13 -14.88 14.55
CA GLU A 33 -5.99 -15.17 15.72
C GLU A 33 -7.33 -15.77 15.26
N TRP A 34 -7.99 -15.14 14.28
CA TRP A 34 -9.26 -15.61 13.73
C TRP A 34 -9.18 -16.97 13.03
N MET A 35 -8.08 -17.25 12.33
CA MET A 35 -7.84 -18.55 11.70
C MET A 35 -7.59 -19.64 12.76
N ARG A 36 -6.84 -19.31 13.83
CA ARG A 36 -6.60 -20.24 14.94
C ARG A 36 -7.90 -20.58 15.68
N ASP A 37 -8.81 -19.63 15.83
CA ASP A 37 -10.13 -19.86 16.44
C ASP A 37 -10.99 -20.84 15.59
N LEU A 38 -10.76 -20.89 14.27
CA LEU A 38 -11.32 -21.90 13.40
C LEU A 38 -10.60 -23.27 13.49
N GLY A 39 -9.48 -23.36 14.21
CA GLY A 39 -8.68 -24.58 14.30
C GLY A 39 -7.54 -24.67 13.27
N VAL A 40 -7.32 -23.65 12.45
CA VAL A 40 -6.19 -23.60 11.49
C VAL A 40 -4.89 -23.39 12.25
N ARG A 41 -3.92 -24.28 12.02
CA ARG A 41 -2.55 -24.10 12.55
C ARG A 41 -1.75 -23.21 11.60
N ILE A 42 -1.43 -22.01 12.04
CA ILE A 42 -0.67 -21.02 11.25
C ILE A 42 0.09 -20.08 12.18
N THR A 43 1.29 -19.63 11.76
CA THR A 43 2.05 -18.55 12.42
C THR A 43 1.70 -17.19 11.83
N ASP A 44 2.07 -16.11 12.52
CA ASP A 44 1.85 -14.74 12.03
C ASP A 44 2.67 -14.48 10.76
N GLU A 45 3.90 -15.03 10.67
CA GLU A 45 4.77 -14.92 9.50
C GLU A 45 4.20 -15.67 8.28
N GLU A 46 3.65 -16.89 8.51
CA GLU A 46 2.98 -17.65 7.46
C GLU A 46 1.73 -16.92 6.98
N CYS A 47 0.94 -16.38 7.91
CA CYS A 47 -0.25 -15.62 7.60
C CYS A 47 0.07 -14.36 6.80
N ALA A 48 1.08 -13.60 7.21
CA ALA A 48 1.54 -12.41 6.48
C ALA A 48 1.96 -12.76 5.04
N ARG A 49 2.77 -13.80 4.87
CA ARG A 49 3.27 -14.21 3.57
C ARG A 49 2.19 -14.74 2.65
N GLU A 50 1.20 -15.47 3.17
CA GLU A 50 0.29 -16.25 2.35
C GLU A 50 -1.11 -15.64 2.19
N PHE A 51 -1.52 -14.74 3.08
CA PHE A 51 -2.89 -14.25 3.15
C PHE A 51 -3.02 -12.72 3.10
N VAL A 52 -2.03 -11.97 3.61
CA VAL A 52 -2.11 -10.50 3.58
C VAL A 52 -2.02 -10.01 2.13
N GLY A 53 -2.89 -9.08 1.76
CA GLY A 53 -2.98 -8.54 0.40
C GLY A 53 -3.80 -9.37 -0.59
N LEU A 54 -4.27 -10.57 -0.21
CA LEU A 54 -5.15 -11.37 -1.08
C LEU A 54 -6.56 -10.76 -1.19
N ALA A 55 -7.18 -11.00 -2.34
CA ALA A 55 -8.63 -10.82 -2.48
C ALA A 55 -9.38 -11.80 -1.55
N GLN A 56 -10.52 -11.35 -1.01
CA GLN A 56 -11.27 -12.11 -0.01
C GLN A 56 -11.66 -13.51 -0.51
N GLU A 57 -12.04 -13.64 -1.77
CA GLU A 57 -12.45 -14.91 -2.37
C GLU A 57 -11.28 -15.90 -2.41
N VAL A 58 -10.08 -15.42 -2.73
CA VAL A 58 -8.86 -16.25 -2.76
C VAL A 58 -8.47 -16.65 -1.34
N ALA A 59 -8.55 -15.72 -0.39
CA ALA A 59 -8.29 -16.02 1.02
C ALA A 59 -9.30 -17.05 1.56
N ALA A 60 -10.59 -16.90 1.23
CA ALA A 60 -11.64 -17.83 1.65
C ALA A 60 -11.37 -19.25 1.17
N GLN A 61 -11.01 -19.42 -0.11
CA GLN A 61 -10.69 -20.74 -0.65
C GLN A 61 -9.49 -21.36 0.05
N ARG A 62 -8.40 -20.60 0.23
CA ARG A 62 -7.20 -21.11 0.91
C ARG A 62 -7.44 -21.45 2.38
N ILE A 63 -8.33 -20.71 3.07
CA ILE A 63 -8.71 -21.02 4.45
C ILE A 63 -9.55 -22.30 4.47
N ALA A 64 -10.54 -22.44 3.58
CA ALA A 64 -11.38 -23.63 3.46
C ALA A 64 -10.53 -24.89 3.18
N ASP A 65 -9.54 -24.80 2.28
CA ASP A 65 -8.61 -25.89 1.97
C ASP A 65 -7.81 -26.34 3.21
N ARG A 66 -7.53 -25.44 4.16
CA ARG A 66 -6.82 -25.75 5.40
C ARG A 66 -7.71 -26.27 6.52
N LEU A 67 -9.01 -25.93 6.47
CA LEU A 67 -10.00 -26.37 7.45
C LEU A 67 -10.51 -27.79 7.19
N ASP A 68 -10.30 -28.33 6.00
CA ASP A 68 -11.04 -29.51 5.50
C ASP A 68 -12.56 -29.32 5.64
N GLY A 69 -13.03 -28.08 5.33
CA GLY A 69 -14.41 -27.65 5.49
C GLY A 69 -14.69 -26.26 4.96
N GLU A 70 -15.86 -25.74 5.27
CA GLU A 70 -16.29 -24.40 4.84
C GLU A 70 -16.00 -23.34 5.92
N VAL A 71 -15.67 -22.13 5.47
CA VAL A 71 -15.57 -20.97 6.36
C VAL A 71 -16.99 -20.57 6.81
N PRO A 72 -17.24 -20.38 8.12
CA PRO A 72 -18.58 -20.07 8.62
C PRO A 72 -19.16 -18.79 7.99
N THR A 73 -20.49 -18.79 7.77
CA THR A 73 -21.20 -17.61 7.29
C THR A 73 -20.98 -16.41 8.22
N GLY A 74 -20.68 -15.24 7.65
CA GLY A 74 -20.42 -14.00 8.40
C GLY A 74 -19.02 -13.91 9.02
N TRP A 75 -18.18 -14.94 8.89
CA TRP A 75 -16.83 -14.91 9.44
C TRP A 75 -15.98 -13.77 8.89
N PHE A 76 -16.05 -13.52 7.58
CA PHE A 76 -15.31 -12.42 6.94
C PHE A 76 -15.82 -11.03 7.35
N ASP A 77 -17.11 -10.89 7.63
CA ASP A 77 -17.68 -9.64 8.14
C ASP A 77 -17.16 -9.36 9.55
N GLY A 78 -17.14 -10.40 10.40
CA GLY A 78 -16.57 -10.31 11.75
C GLY A 78 -15.08 -10.02 11.73
N LEU A 79 -14.31 -10.72 10.90
CA LEU A 79 -12.88 -10.49 10.70
C LEU A 79 -12.64 -9.03 10.24
N THR A 80 -13.40 -8.55 9.27
CA THR A 80 -13.29 -7.17 8.78
C THR A 80 -13.50 -6.15 9.90
N ALA A 81 -14.53 -6.36 10.72
CA ALA A 81 -14.80 -5.49 11.87
C ALA A 81 -13.67 -5.53 12.91
N ALA A 82 -13.11 -6.72 13.19
CA ALA A 82 -11.99 -6.89 14.10
C ALA A 82 -10.71 -6.22 13.59
N VAL A 83 -10.40 -6.38 12.30
CA VAL A 83 -9.28 -5.72 11.62
C VAL A 83 -9.44 -4.20 11.68
N ASP A 84 -10.60 -3.67 11.31
CA ASP A 84 -10.87 -2.23 11.32
C ASP A 84 -10.76 -1.65 12.76
N ALA A 85 -11.19 -2.38 13.79
CA ALA A 85 -11.02 -1.98 15.19
C ALA A 85 -9.55 -1.97 15.62
N ALA A 86 -8.79 -3.00 15.25
CA ALA A 86 -7.37 -3.09 15.56
C ALA A 86 -6.54 -2.00 14.84
N LEU A 87 -6.82 -1.76 13.56
CA LEU A 87 -6.19 -0.69 12.78
C LEU A 87 -6.49 0.68 13.41
N ARG A 88 -7.73 0.96 13.78
CA ARG A 88 -8.10 2.23 14.45
C ARG A 88 -7.30 2.47 15.73
N ALA A 89 -7.04 1.44 16.50
CA ALA A 89 -6.33 1.55 17.76
C ALA A 89 -4.80 1.59 17.62
N GLN A 90 -4.24 0.92 16.63
CA GLN A 90 -2.82 0.57 16.62
C GLN A 90 -2.03 1.07 15.42
N VAL A 91 -2.68 1.36 14.26
CA VAL A 91 -1.96 1.76 13.06
C VAL A 91 -1.11 3.00 13.31
N ARG A 92 0.10 3.00 12.77
CA ARG A 92 1.04 4.12 12.83
C ARG A 92 1.52 4.47 11.43
N PRO A 93 1.96 5.71 11.20
CA PRO A 93 2.68 6.03 9.97
C PRO A 93 3.95 5.18 9.87
N VAL A 94 4.30 4.80 8.65
CA VAL A 94 5.65 4.27 8.39
C VAL A 94 6.69 5.32 8.84
N PRO A 95 7.78 4.90 9.49
CA PRO A 95 8.79 5.82 9.99
C PRO A 95 9.30 6.79 8.91
N GLY A 96 9.31 8.08 9.21
CA GLY A 96 9.77 9.15 8.31
C GLY A 96 8.69 9.71 7.36
N VAL A 97 7.55 9.03 7.19
CA VAL A 97 6.49 9.47 6.23
C VAL A 97 5.94 10.86 6.56
N ALA A 98 5.61 11.12 7.83
CA ALA A 98 5.02 12.41 8.21
C ALA A 98 5.98 13.57 7.89
N GLN A 99 7.26 13.41 8.26
CA GLN A 99 8.31 14.39 7.98
C GLN A 99 8.55 14.57 6.48
N LEU A 100 8.50 13.47 5.72
CA LEU A 100 8.59 13.49 4.27
C LEU A 100 7.46 14.34 3.67
N LEU A 101 6.20 14.04 4.00
CA LEU A 101 5.03 14.72 3.46
C LEU A 101 5.00 16.21 3.81
N GLU A 102 5.49 16.63 4.98
CA GLU A 102 5.62 18.05 5.38
C GLU A 102 6.64 18.81 4.52
N ARG A 103 7.68 18.13 4.07
CA ARG A 103 8.79 18.71 3.30
C ARG A 103 8.61 18.62 1.80
N LEU A 104 7.77 17.70 1.34
CA LEU A 104 7.56 17.46 -0.09
C LEU A 104 6.86 18.67 -0.74
N ARG A 105 7.49 19.24 -1.78
CA ARG A 105 6.95 20.39 -2.53
C ARG A 105 6.29 20.00 -3.85
N VAL A 106 6.50 18.79 -4.29
CA VAL A 106 5.83 18.20 -5.45
C VAL A 106 4.41 17.79 -5.03
N PRO A 107 3.38 18.01 -5.86
CA PRO A 107 2.05 17.47 -5.63
C PRO A 107 2.09 15.95 -5.39
N PHE A 108 1.25 15.46 -4.48
CA PHE A 108 1.19 14.02 -4.20
C PHE A 108 -0.23 13.57 -3.87
N CYS A 109 -0.50 12.28 -4.07
CA CYS A 109 -1.78 11.64 -3.80
C CYS A 109 -1.59 10.20 -3.34
N VAL A 110 -2.69 9.55 -2.94
CA VAL A 110 -2.75 8.13 -2.58
C VAL A 110 -3.45 7.35 -3.68
N ALA A 111 -2.93 6.17 -4.00
CA ALA A 111 -3.58 5.18 -4.87
C ALA A 111 -3.46 3.78 -4.26
N SER A 112 -4.54 3.25 -3.68
CA SER A 112 -4.55 1.98 -2.93
C SER A 112 -5.58 0.99 -3.46
N ASN A 113 -5.23 -0.31 -3.44
CA ASN A 113 -6.20 -1.39 -3.67
C ASN A 113 -7.17 -1.60 -2.49
N GLY A 114 -6.90 -0.98 -1.35
CA GLY A 114 -7.73 -1.08 -0.16
C GLY A 114 -9.16 -0.57 -0.35
N ARG A 115 -10.10 -1.10 0.44
CA ARG A 115 -11.48 -0.58 0.51
C ARG A 115 -11.43 0.90 0.93
N PRO A 116 -12.28 1.80 0.35
CA PRO A 116 -12.29 3.22 0.71
C PRO A 116 -12.36 3.45 2.23
N ALA A 117 -13.26 2.76 2.92
CA ALA A 117 -13.42 2.89 4.37
C ALA A 117 -12.15 2.49 5.16
N LYS A 118 -11.39 1.47 4.69
CA LYS A 118 -10.11 1.08 5.32
C LYS A 118 -9.03 2.15 5.11
N VAL A 119 -8.91 2.68 3.88
CA VAL A 119 -7.93 3.72 3.56
C VAL A 119 -8.20 4.98 4.37
N ASP A 120 -9.46 5.43 4.42
CA ASP A 120 -9.86 6.58 5.23
C ASP A 120 -9.59 6.37 6.72
N LEU A 121 -9.88 5.16 7.22
CA LEU A 121 -9.63 4.79 8.62
C LEU A 121 -8.14 4.84 8.94
N THR A 122 -7.29 4.20 8.13
CA THR A 122 -5.85 4.09 8.42
C THR A 122 -5.14 5.44 8.30
N LEU A 123 -5.47 6.24 7.29
CA LEU A 123 -4.94 7.60 7.15
C LEU A 123 -5.40 8.53 8.28
N SER A 124 -6.66 8.40 8.72
CA SER A 124 -7.18 9.21 9.82
C SER A 124 -6.56 8.80 11.15
N ALA A 125 -6.51 7.51 11.47
CA ALA A 125 -5.97 6.99 12.72
C ALA A 125 -4.45 7.22 12.85
N SER A 126 -3.71 7.21 11.72
CA SER A 126 -2.29 7.55 11.69
C SER A 126 -1.99 9.06 11.66
N GLY A 127 -3.03 9.92 11.55
CA GLY A 127 -2.89 11.37 11.44
C GLY A 127 -2.41 11.86 10.07
N LEU A 128 -2.36 11.00 9.06
CA LEU A 128 -1.90 11.35 7.72
C LEU A 128 -2.99 11.95 6.82
N ALA A 129 -4.28 11.75 7.15
CA ALA A 129 -5.40 12.22 6.32
C ALA A 129 -5.30 13.71 5.94
N ARG A 130 -4.79 14.54 6.84
CA ARG A 130 -4.60 15.99 6.65
C ARG A 130 -3.75 16.36 5.44
N TYR A 131 -2.89 15.45 4.98
CA TYR A 131 -2.00 15.70 3.82
C TYR A 131 -2.66 15.39 2.48
N PHE A 132 -3.78 14.64 2.47
CA PHE A 132 -4.34 14.05 1.24
C PHE A 132 -5.75 14.57 0.88
N ASP A 133 -6.20 15.68 1.42
CA ASP A 133 -7.54 16.22 1.22
C ASP A 133 -8.00 16.12 -0.25
N GLY A 134 -9.04 15.29 -0.49
CA GLY A 134 -9.61 15.01 -1.81
C GLY A 134 -8.69 14.27 -2.81
N ARG A 135 -7.49 13.85 -2.40
CA ARG A 135 -6.49 13.22 -3.27
C ARG A 135 -6.21 11.76 -2.89
N ILE A 136 -7.29 11.01 -2.68
CA ILE A 136 -7.25 9.57 -2.35
C ILE A 136 -8.01 8.81 -3.43
N PHE A 137 -7.34 7.88 -4.07
CA PHE A 137 -7.89 7.03 -5.11
C PHE A 137 -7.82 5.57 -4.68
N THR A 138 -8.90 4.83 -4.92
CA THR A 138 -9.00 3.42 -4.53
C THR A 138 -9.46 2.55 -5.69
N ALA A 139 -9.19 1.24 -5.60
CA ALA A 139 -9.56 0.28 -6.64
C ALA A 139 -11.07 0.26 -6.93
N SER A 140 -11.92 0.68 -6.00
CA SER A 140 -13.37 0.77 -6.23
C SER A 140 -13.79 1.80 -7.30
N GLN A 141 -12.87 2.67 -7.73
CA GLN A 141 -13.10 3.71 -8.73
C GLN A 141 -12.70 3.30 -10.14
N VAL A 142 -12.15 2.11 -10.32
CA VAL A 142 -11.66 1.59 -11.61
C VAL A 142 -12.21 0.20 -11.88
N ALA A 143 -12.14 -0.24 -13.15
CA ALA A 143 -12.56 -1.57 -13.53
C ALA A 143 -11.62 -2.65 -12.98
N ARG A 144 -10.33 -2.36 -12.91
CA ARG A 144 -9.29 -3.29 -12.46
C ARG A 144 -8.31 -2.57 -11.54
N GLY A 145 -8.15 -3.06 -10.32
CA GLY A 145 -7.11 -2.62 -9.41
C GLY A 145 -5.72 -3.15 -9.80
N LYS A 146 -4.69 -2.79 -9.02
CA LYS A 146 -3.32 -3.33 -9.18
C LYS A 146 -3.38 -4.87 -9.20
N PRO A 147 -2.68 -5.55 -10.12
CA PRO A 147 -1.55 -5.10 -10.94
C PRO A 147 -1.92 -4.41 -12.27
N ALA A 148 -3.21 -4.16 -12.57
CA ALA A 148 -3.58 -3.38 -13.74
C ALA A 148 -3.21 -1.89 -13.55
N PRO A 149 -2.88 -1.15 -14.63
CA PRO A 149 -2.44 0.25 -14.54
C PRO A 149 -3.57 1.24 -14.23
N ASP A 150 -4.82 0.79 -14.30
CA ASP A 150 -6.02 1.63 -14.33
C ASP A 150 -6.07 2.62 -13.15
N LEU A 151 -5.69 2.17 -11.95
CA LEU A 151 -5.73 2.99 -10.74
C LEU A 151 -4.70 4.13 -10.76
N PHE A 152 -3.49 3.86 -11.18
CA PHE A 152 -2.44 4.88 -11.29
C PHE A 152 -2.74 5.87 -12.44
N LEU A 153 -3.27 5.38 -13.56
CA LEU A 153 -3.73 6.23 -14.66
C LEU A 153 -4.89 7.13 -14.23
N LEU A 154 -5.85 6.61 -13.43
CA LEU A 154 -6.90 7.43 -12.84
C LEU A 154 -6.32 8.52 -11.94
N ALA A 155 -5.39 8.18 -11.05
CA ALA A 155 -4.77 9.14 -10.14
C ALA A 155 -4.05 10.26 -10.92
N ALA A 156 -3.21 9.91 -11.89
CA ALA A 156 -2.51 10.87 -12.75
C ALA A 156 -3.50 11.80 -13.49
N SER A 157 -4.54 11.22 -14.10
CA SER A 157 -5.59 11.98 -14.80
C SER A 157 -6.33 12.96 -13.88
N ARG A 158 -6.71 12.52 -12.69
CA ARG A 158 -7.39 13.36 -11.68
C ARG A 158 -6.51 14.47 -11.13
N MET A 159 -5.20 14.23 -11.07
CA MET A 159 -4.21 15.21 -10.67
C MET A 159 -3.73 16.10 -11.82
N GLY A 160 -4.17 15.84 -13.07
CA GLY A 160 -3.83 16.63 -14.26
C GLY A 160 -2.39 16.48 -14.74
N VAL A 161 -1.73 15.36 -14.45
CA VAL A 161 -0.33 15.09 -14.79
C VAL A 161 -0.22 13.91 -15.73
N GLN A 162 0.67 14.01 -16.72
CA GLN A 162 0.94 12.90 -17.66
C GLN A 162 1.67 11.75 -16.93
N PRO A 163 1.37 10.48 -17.27
CA PRO A 163 1.97 9.32 -16.60
C PRO A 163 3.50 9.36 -16.56
N GLU A 164 4.16 9.75 -17.64
CA GLU A 164 5.61 9.78 -17.76
C GLU A 164 6.28 10.81 -16.83
N ARG A 165 5.49 11.71 -16.24
CA ARG A 165 5.93 12.73 -15.27
C ARG A 165 5.52 12.39 -13.84
N CYS A 166 4.93 11.20 -13.64
CA CYS A 166 4.56 10.68 -12.32
C CYS A 166 5.62 9.70 -11.80
N VAL A 167 5.84 9.74 -10.49
CA VAL A 167 6.59 8.71 -9.78
C VAL A 167 5.65 7.99 -8.82
N VAL A 168 5.66 6.68 -8.89
CA VAL A 168 4.93 5.79 -7.97
C VAL A 168 5.87 5.34 -6.86
N VAL A 169 5.42 5.40 -5.61
CA VAL A 169 6.10 4.81 -4.44
C VAL A 169 5.28 3.62 -3.96
N GLU A 170 5.88 2.44 -4.01
CA GLU A 170 5.21 1.16 -3.82
C GLU A 170 6.12 0.14 -3.12
N ASP A 171 5.53 -0.80 -2.38
CA ASP A 171 6.25 -1.89 -1.73
C ASP A 171 5.93 -3.27 -2.35
N SER A 172 4.73 -3.44 -2.92
CA SER A 172 4.22 -4.71 -3.44
C SER A 172 4.61 -4.97 -4.89
N GLU A 173 4.74 -6.25 -5.26
CA GLU A 173 4.99 -6.64 -6.66
C GLU A 173 3.83 -6.26 -7.59
N ALA A 174 2.59 -6.37 -7.10
CA ALA A 174 1.40 -6.00 -7.87
C ALA A 174 1.36 -4.49 -8.17
N GLY A 175 1.71 -3.66 -7.21
CA GLY A 175 1.75 -2.22 -7.41
C GLY A 175 2.92 -1.78 -8.28
N VAL A 176 4.11 -2.38 -8.11
CA VAL A 176 5.25 -2.13 -9.01
C VAL A 176 4.87 -2.48 -10.46
N ALA A 177 4.26 -3.65 -10.68
CA ALA A 177 3.80 -4.03 -12.03
C ALA A 177 2.77 -3.05 -12.59
N ALA A 178 1.83 -2.58 -11.77
CA ALA A 178 0.82 -1.59 -12.18
C ALA A 178 1.45 -0.24 -12.57
N GLY A 179 2.40 0.26 -11.78
CA GLY A 179 3.10 1.52 -12.06
C GLY A 179 3.91 1.47 -13.35
N LEU A 180 4.65 0.38 -13.57
CA LEU A 180 5.40 0.15 -14.81
C LEU A 180 4.45 0.03 -16.02
N ALA A 181 3.34 -0.71 -15.87
CA ALA A 181 2.34 -0.84 -16.93
C ALA A 181 1.62 0.49 -17.25
N ALA A 182 1.56 1.41 -16.28
CA ALA A 182 1.06 2.77 -16.49
C ALA A 182 2.05 3.70 -17.20
N GLY A 183 3.27 3.25 -17.49
CA GLY A 183 4.34 4.07 -18.09
C GLY A 183 4.97 5.06 -17.08
N MET A 184 4.82 4.81 -15.79
CA MET A 184 5.35 5.65 -14.72
C MET A 184 6.70 5.14 -14.22
N GLN A 185 7.50 6.03 -13.68
CA GLN A 185 8.65 5.62 -12.88
C GLN A 185 8.16 5.03 -11.55
N VAL A 186 8.79 3.95 -11.10
CA VAL A 186 8.46 3.31 -9.84
C VAL A 186 9.68 3.27 -8.93
N LEU A 187 9.52 3.73 -7.71
CA LEU A 187 10.49 3.58 -6.63
C LEU A 187 9.91 2.59 -5.61
N ARG A 188 10.61 1.47 -5.43
CA ARG A 188 10.16 0.43 -4.51
C ARG A 188 10.66 0.69 -3.10
N TYR A 189 9.74 0.79 -2.16
CA TYR A 189 10.04 0.82 -0.74
C TYR A 189 10.19 -0.59 -0.19
N ALA A 190 11.34 -0.92 0.40
CA ALA A 190 11.64 -2.23 0.96
C ALA A 190 12.45 -2.08 2.26
N PRO A 191 11.77 -1.82 3.41
CA PRO A 191 12.44 -1.56 4.69
C PRO A 191 13.20 -2.77 5.23
N ASP A 192 12.87 -3.98 4.78
CA ASP A 192 13.53 -5.24 5.12
C ASP A 192 14.86 -5.47 4.39
N GLY A 193 15.25 -4.55 3.50
CA GLY A 193 16.47 -4.67 2.70
C GLY A 193 16.36 -5.59 1.48
N SER A 194 15.16 -6.11 1.17
CA SER A 194 14.94 -6.96 0.00
C SER A 194 15.21 -6.20 -1.30
N ARG A 195 15.78 -6.91 -2.29
CA ARG A 195 16.08 -6.38 -3.62
C ARG A 195 15.56 -7.36 -4.65
N THR A 196 14.37 -7.12 -5.18
CA THR A 196 13.77 -7.94 -6.22
C THR A 196 13.41 -7.09 -7.43
N GLY A 197 13.71 -7.58 -8.64
CA GLY A 197 13.39 -6.91 -9.89
C GLY A 197 14.40 -5.84 -10.32
N SER A 198 14.05 -5.11 -11.39
CA SER A 198 14.87 -4.06 -12.03
C SER A 198 14.50 -2.64 -11.56
N THR A 199 13.55 -2.50 -10.65
CA THR A 199 13.07 -1.22 -10.15
C THR A 199 14.05 -0.66 -9.10
N GLU A 200 14.22 0.64 -9.06
CA GLU A 200 15.02 1.30 -8.04
C GLU A 200 14.39 1.08 -6.66
N VAL A 201 15.21 0.61 -5.71
CA VAL A 201 14.78 0.23 -4.35
C VAL A 201 15.38 1.16 -3.34
N PHE A 202 14.57 1.59 -2.36
CA PHE A 202 15.02 2.35 -1.21
C PHE A 202 14.45 1.77 0.10
N HIS A 203 15.13 2.06 1.23
CA HIS A 203 14.86 1.37 2.48
C HIS A 203 14.37 2.28 3.61
N LYS A 204 14.52 3.59 3.45
CA LYS A 204 14.08 4.60 4.42
C LYS A 204 13.39 5.75 3.70
N MET A 205 12.35 6.31 4.29
CA MET A 205 11.63 7.45 3.69
C MET A 205 12.51 8.69 3.51
N ASP A 206 13.55 8.83 4.32
CA ASP A 206 14.54 9.91 4.17
C ASP A 206 15.39 9.78 2.90
N ASP A 207 15.46 8.59 2.29
CA ASP A 207 16.19 8.36 1.03
C ASP A 207 15.36 8.81 -0.19
N LEU A 208 14.05 9.02 -0.05
CA LEU A 208 13.16 9.32 -1.16
C LEU A 208 13.39 10.69 -1.81
N PRO A 209 13.58 11.82 -1.06
CA PRO A 209 13.76 13.13 -1.68
C PRO A 209 14.92 13.21 -2.69
N PRO A 210 16.15 12.71 -2.41
CA PRO A 210 17.21 12.70 -3.41
C PRO A 210 16.89 11.81 -4.61
N LEU A 211 16.17 10.68 -4.44
CA LEU A 211 15.73 9.83 -5.54
C LEU A 211 14.70 10.53 -6.44
N LEU A 212 13.92 11.46 -5.91
CA LEU A 212 13.00 12.32 -6.67
C LEU A 212 13.72 13.50 -7.34
N GLY A 213 15.04 13.63 -7.23
CA GLY A 213 15.78 14.77 -7.72
C GLY A 213 15.51 16.08 -6.94
N LEU A 214 14.93 15.95 -5.74
CA LEU A 214 14.64 17.07 -4.85
C LEU A 214 15.86 17.32 -3.97
N VAL A 215 16.52 18.45 -4.19
CA VAL A 215 17.64 18.88 -3.33
C VAL A 215 17.07 19.19 -1.94
N THR A 216 17.48 18.45 -0.93
CA THR A 216 17.22 18.82 0.46
C THR A 216 18.01 20.10 0.75
N GLY A 217 17.33 21.25 0.70
CA GLY A 217 17.91 22.50 1.16
C GLY A 217 18.33 22.33 2.63
N GLY A 218 19.61 22.61 2.91
CA GLY A 218 20.18 22.61 4.25
C GLY A 218 19.58 23.72 5.12
#